data_c65947940cf580a09c1753fbcb220333
#
_entry.id   c65947940cf580a09c1753fbcb220333
#
_cell.length_a   1.000
_cell.length_b   1.000
_cell.length_c   1.000
_cell.angle_alpha   90.00
_cell.angle_beta   90.00
_cell.angle_gamma   90.00
#
_symmetry.space_group_name_H-M   'P 1'
#
loop_
_entity.id
_entity.type
_entity.pdbx_description
1 polymer ?
#
loop_
_entity_poly.entity_id
_entity_poly.type
_entity_poly.pdbx_seq_one_letter_code
_entity_poly.pdbx_strand_id
1 'polypeptide(L)'
;MNDILKVGNIEFASRLIVGSGKYPDFQTTKDATLASGSKLITVAVRRVNITNPHEENLMDYFKGTDIKLLPNSAGCTTADDAITLFRMVREATGLDLIKLEVIGDTAKIGRAHV
;
A
#
# COMPACT_ATOMS: atom_id res chain seq x y z
N MET A 1 -0.91 -12.30 -25.05
CA MET A 1 -1.11 -13.27 -23.98
C MET A 1 -1.29 -12.53 -22.66
N ASN A 2 -2.40 -12.75 -22.01
CA ASN A 2 -2.69 -12.05 -20.75
C ASN A 2 -2.10 -12.85 -19.59
N ASP A 3 -1.09 -12.25 -18.96
CA ASP A 3 -0.50 -12.81 -17.74
C ASP A 3 -1.10 -12.09 -16.54
N ILE A 4 -2.14 -12.70 -15.98
CA ILE A 4 -2.89 -12.10 -14.88
C ILE A 4 -2.36 -12.62 -13.55
N LEU A 5 -2.08 -11.67 -12.64
CA LEU A 5 -1.77 -11.98 -11.25
C LEU A 5 -3.07 -12.03 -10.47
N LYS A 6 -3.32 -13.14 -9.79
CA LYS A 6 -4.47 -13.27 -8.91
C LYS A 6 -4.03 -13.34 -7.46
N VAL A 7 -4.58 -12.44 -6.64
CA VAL A 7 -4.36 -12.43 -5.19
C VAL A 7 -5.72 -12.46 -4.50
N GLY A 8 -6.01 -13.55 -3.81
CA GLY A 8 -7.35 -13.78 -3.29
C GLY A 8 -8.35 -13.84 -4.44
N ASN A 9 -9.35 -12.99 -4.41
CA ASN A 9 -10.36 -12.88 -5.46
C ASN A 9 -10.10 -11.70 -6.41
N ILE A 10 -8.96 -11.02 -6.27
CA ILE A 10 -8.62 -9.84 -7.07
C ILE A 10 -7.64 -10.23 -8.16
N GLU A 11 -7.93 -9.80 -9.39
CA GLU A 11 -7.09 -10.03 -10.56
C GLU A 11 -6.43 -8.72 -10.99
N PHE A 12 -5.13 -8.81 -11.30
CA PHE A 12 -4.34 -7.66 -11.77
C PHE A 12 -3.76 -7.96 -13.14
N ALA A 13 -3.88 -7.02 -14.06
CA ALA A 13 -3.33 -7.13 -15.40
C ALA A 13 -1.81 -6.99 -15.44
N SER A 14 -1.19 -6.51 -14.37
CA SER A 14 0.25 -6.36 -14.24
C SER A 14 0.74 -7.06 -12.96
N ARG A 15 1.91 -7.68 -13.04
CA ARG A 15 2.58 -8.29 -11.88
C ARG A 15 3.47 -7.30 -11.12
N LEU A 16 3.61 -6.09 -11.65
CA LEU A 16 4.45 -5.06 -11.02
C LEU A 16 3.71 -4.43 -9.86
N ILE A 17 4.35 -4.42 -8.70
CA ILE A 17 3.89 -3.70 -7.51
C ILE A 17 4.89 -2.59 -7.25
N VAL A 18 4.43 -1.35 -7.21
CA VAL A 18 5.31 -0.21 -6.98
C VAL A 18 5.17 0.32 -5.56
N GLY A 19 6.25 0.91 -5.04
CA GLY A 19 6.24 1.58 -3.76
C GLY A 19 5.85 3.05 -3.91
N SER A 20 5.31 3.63 -2.85
CA SER A 20 4.90 5.04 -2.82
C SER A 20 5.89 5.94 -2.08
N GLY A 21 6.96 5.38 -1.54
CA GLY A 21 7.96 6.15 -0.80
C GLY A 21 8.91 6.93 -1.71
N LYS A 22 9.47 8.02 -1.19
CA LYS A 22 10.56 8.78 -1.79
C LYS A 22 10.19 9.63 -3.03
N TYR A 23 8.93 9.74 -3.38
CA TYR A 23 8.50 10.72 -4.38
C TYR A 23 8.31 12.08 -3.69
N PRO A 24 8.58 13.20 -4.41
CA PRO A 24 8.48 14.52 -3.80
C PRO A 24 7.05 14.93 -3.45
N ASP A 25 6.05 14.40 -4.15
CA ASP A 25 4.64 14.70 -3.92
C ASP A 25 3.73 13.58 -4.42
N PHE A 26 2.46 13.69 -4.11
CA PHE A 26 1.46 12.68 -4.49
C PHE A 26 1.19 12.65 -5.99
N GLN A 27 1.23 13.80 -6.64
CA GLN A 27 1.02 13.87 -8.09
C GLN A 27 2.13 13.13 -8.84
N THR A 28 3.38 13.31 -8.41
CA THR A 28 4.52 12.59 -9.00
C THR A 28 4.39 11.09 -8.75
N THR A 29 3.94 10.68 -7.56
CA THR A 29 3.67 9.28 -7.23
C THR A 29 2.66 8.69 -8.20
N LYS A 30 1.55 9.39 -8.42
CA LYS A 30 0.51 8.97 -9.37
C LYS A 30 1.04 8.85 -10.78
N ASP A 31 1.73 9.88 -11.27
CA ASP A 31 2.24 9.92 -12.63
C ASP A 31 3.25 8.80 -12.90
N ALA A 32 4.16 8.56 -11.96
CA ALA A 32 5.13 7.48 -12.06
C ALA A 32 4.46 6.10 -12.05
N THR A 33 3.45 5.92 -11.23
CA THR A 33 2.71 4.65 -11.15
C THR A 33 1.96 4.38 -12.45
N LEU A 34 1.29 5.38 -13.00
CA LEU A 34 0.60 5.26 -14.29
C LEU A 34 1.59 4.95 -15.42
N ALA A 35 2.74 5.63 -15.44
CA ALA A 35 3.76 5.42 -16.46
C ALA A 35 4.38 4.02 -16.40
N SER A 36 4.44 3.42 -15.21
CA SER A 36 5.01 2.08 -15.02
C SER A 36 4.13 0.94 -15.55
N GLY A 37 2.84 1.21 -15.73
CA GLY A 37 1.86 0.16 -16.07
C GLY A 37 1.44 -0.70 -14.88
N SER A 38 1.92 -0.41 -13.68
CA SER A 38 1.51 -1.14 -12.48
C SER A 38 0.04 -0.91 -12.15
N LYS A 39 -0.59 -1.92 -11.60
CA LYS A 39 -1.99 -1.87 -11.13
C LYS A 39 -2.11 -1.95 -9.62
N LEU A 40 -0.99 -1.97 -8.92
CA LEU A 40 -0.96 -2.09 -7.47
C LEU A 40 0.18 -1.25 -6.90
N ILE A 41 -0.14 -0.36 -5.96
CA ILE A 41 0.85 0.47 -5.27
C ILE A 41 0.77 0.25 -3.77
N THR A 42 1.89 -0.06 -3.14
CA THR A 42 1.95 -0.20 -1.69
C THR A 42 2.13 1.16 -1.02
N VAL A 43 1.43 1.35 0.09
CA VAL A 43 1.45 2.60 0.84
C VAL A 43 1.47 2.29 2.34
N ALA A 44 2.37 2.94 3.07
CA ALA A 44 2.37 2.82 4.53
C ALA A 44 1.09 3.46 5.09
N VAL A 45 0.41 2.78 6.01
CA VAL A 45 -0.85 3.29 6.59
C VAL A 45 -0.65 4.67 7.22
N ARG A 46 0.50 4.94 7.79
CA ARG A 46 0.82 6.25 8.35
C ARG A 46 0.73 7.40 7.36
N ARG A 47 0.88 7.11 6.07
CA ARG A 47 0.81 8.11 4.99
C ARG A 47 -0.60 8.28 4.45
N VAL A 48 -1.51 7.37 4.82
CA VAL A 48 -2.92 7.47 4.48
C VAL A 48 -3.61 8.19 5.62
N ASN A 49 -4.09 9.39 5.37
CA ASN A 49 -4.77 10.16 6.40
C ASN A 49 -6.22 9.69 6.50
N ILE A 50 -6.48 8.80 7.45
CA ILE A 50 -7.83 8.26 7.68
C ILE A 50 -8.61 9.03 8.74
N THR A 51 -7.95 9.95 9.46
CA THR A 51 -8.54 10.67 10.60
C THR A 51 -8.93 12.11 10.28
N ASN A 52 -8.34 12.71 9.26
CA ASN A 52 -8.65 14.09 8.85
C ASN A 52 -9.04 14.14 7.37
N PRO A 53 -10.33 14.18 7.05
CA PRO A 53 -10.81 14.17 5.66
C PRO A 53 -10.51 15.47 4.90
N HIS A 54 -10.08 16.52 5.60
CA HIS A 54 -9.74 17.80 4.97
C HIS A 54 -8.30 17.89 4.50
N GLU A 55 -7.45 16.97 4.94
CA GLU A 55 -6.06 16.91 4.48
C GLU A 55 -5.93 16.10 3.20
N GLU A 56 -4.92 16.45 2.40
CA GLU A 56 -4.59 15.73 1.19
C GLU A 56 -4.23 14.27 1.50
N ASN A 57 -4.80 13.36 0.73
CA ASN A 57 -4.61 11.92 0.92
C ASN A 57 -4.18 11.28 -0.40
N LEU A 58 -3.15 10.46 -0.35
CA LEU A 58 -2.67 9.74 -1.52
C LEU A 58 -3.77 8.92 -2.20
N MET A 59 -4.70 8.36 -1.43
CA MET A 59 -5.84 7.60 -1.98
C MET A 59 -6.66 8.43 -2.97
N ASP A 60 -6.80 9.72 -2.72
CA ASP A 60 -7.62 10.60 -3.57
C ASP A 60 -7.03 10.75 -4.98
N TYR A 61 -5.71 10.65 -5.11
CA TYR A 61 -5.02 10.74 -6.39
C TYR A 61 -5.28 9.53 -7.29
N PHE A 62 -5.63 8.40 -6.70
CA PHE A 62 -5.88 7.16 -7.45
C PHE A 62 -7.37 6.89 -7.71
N LYS A 63 -8.26 7.75 -7.24
CA LYS A 63 -9.69 7.67 -7.58
C LYS A 63 -9.88 7.84 -9.08
N GLY A 64 -10.73 7.01 -9.66
CA GLY A 64 -10.97 7.04 -11.09
C GLY A 64 -9.93 6.29 -11.93
N THR A 65 -8.89 5.75 -11.30
CA THR A 65 -7.92 4.86 -11.96
C THR A 65 -8.23 3.40 -11.63
N ASP A 66 -7.65 2.49 -12.41
CA ASP A 66 -7.73 1.05 -12.11
C ASP A 66 -6.60 0.56 -11.19
N ILE A 67 -5.82 1.50 -10.65
CA ILE A 67 -4.73 1.20 -9.71
C ILE A 67 -5.33 1.00 -8.32
N LYS A 68 -5.00 -0.11 -7.68
CA LYS A 68 -5.41 -0.41 -6.31
C LYS A 68 -4.31 -0.08 -5.32
N LEU A 69 -4.71 0.34 -4.14
CA LEU A 69 -3.79 0.58 -3.03
C LEU A 69 -3.61 -0.68 -2.22
N LEU A 70 -2.36 -0.94 -1.84
CA LEU A 70 -1.97 -2.04 -0.97
C LEU A 70 -1.39 -1.44 0.31
N PRO A 71 -2.22 -1.22 1.34
CA PRO A 71 -1.71 -0.65 2.59
C PRO A 71 -0.77 -1.63 3.28
N ASN A 72 0.32 -1.10 3.84
CA ASN A 72 1.26 -1.89 4.61
C ASN A 72 1.39 -1.34 6.03
N SER A 73 1.84 -2.22 6.94
CA SER A 73 2.00 -1.94 8.36
C SER A 73 3.41 -1.52 8.73
N ALA A 74 4.10 -0.80 7.85
CA ALA A 74 5.45 -0.31 8.12
C ALA A 74 5.49 0.47 9.44
N GLY A 75 6.46 0.10 10.27
CA GLY A 75 6.65 0.69 11.59
C GLY A 75 5.97 -0.05 12.73
N CYS A 76 5.16 -1.06 12.45
CA CYS A 76 4.64 -1.95 13.50
C CYS A 76 5.74 -2.88 14.00
N THR A 77 5.83 -3.04 15.32
CA THR A 77 6.84 -3.88 15.96
C THR A 77 6.25 -5.17 16.51
N THR A 78 4.94 -5.29 16.57
CA THR A 78 4.24 -6.49 17.01
C THR A 78 3.13 -6.86 16.04
N ALA A 79 2.77 -8.15 16.03
CA ALA A 79 1.66 -8.63 15.21
C ALA A 79 0.33 -8.00 15.65
N ASP A 80 0.13 -7.81 16.94
CA ASP A 80 -1.10 -7.22 17.48
C ASP A 80 -1.29 -5.79 17.00
N ASP A 81 -0.22 -4.99 16.97
CA ASP A 81 -0.26 -3.63 16.45
C ASP A 81 -0.65 -3.60 14.97
N ALA A 82 -0.09 -4.51 14.18
CA ALA A 82 -0.40 -4.61 12.76
C ALA A 82 -1.87 -5.01 12.54
N ILE A 83 -2.38 -5.96 13.31
CA ILE A 83 -3.79 -6.38 13.23
C ILE A 83 -4.72 -5.21 13.56
N THR A 84 -4.44 -4.49 14.63
CA THR A 84 -5.23 -3.33 15.03
C THR A 84 -5.23 -2.27 13.93
N LEU A 85 -4.04 -1.99 13.37
CA LEU A 85 -3.89 -1.01 12.31
C LEU A 85 -4.71 -1.37 11.07
N PHE A 86 -4.66 -2.63 10.63
CA PHE A 86 -5.39 -3.08 9.44
C PHE A 86 -6.90 -3.13 9.65
N ARG A 87 -7.36 -3.42 10.85
CA ARG A 87 -8.79 -3.31 11.17
C ARG A 87 -9.29 -1.89 11.01
N MET A 88 -8.52 -0.92 11.49
CA MET A 88 -8.84 0.50 11.33
C MET A 88 -8.88 0.89 9.84
N VAL A 89 -7.91 0.45 9.06
CA VAL A 89 -7.86 0.73 7.62
C VAL A 89 -9.07 0.14 6.91
N ARG A 90 -9.43 -1.10 7.20
CA ARG A 90 -10.59 -1.74 6.57
C ARG A 90 -11.89 -1.01 6.90
N GLU A 91 -12.08 -0.60 8.15
CA GLU A 91 -13.27 0.17 8.54
C GLU A 91 -13.32 1.54 7.86
N ALA A 92 -12.18 2.21 7.76
CA ALA A 92 -12.13 3.57 7.21
C ALA A 92 -12.19 3.60 5.67
N THR A 93 -11.65 2.59 5.00
CA THR A 93 -11.43 2.62 3.54
C THR A 93 -12.13 1.51 2.78
N GLY A 94 -12.50 0.43 3.44
CA GLY A 94 -13.04 -0.77 2.77
C GLY A 94 -11.99 -1.62 2.06
N LEU A 95 -10.71 -1.30 2.17
CA LEU A 95 -9.63 -2.07 1.54
C LEU A 95 -9.42 -3.39 2.28
N ASP A 96 -9.43 -4.49 1.54
CA ASP A 96 -9.28 -5.85 2.08
C ASP A 96 -7.91 -6.46 1.84
N LEU A 97 -7.18 -5.97 0.83
CA LEU A 97 -5.85 -6.46 0.51
C LEU A 97 -4.84 -5.66 1.31
N ILE A 98 -3.96 -6.35 2.02
CA ILE A 98 -2.98 -5.73 2.90
C ILE A 98 -1.62 -6.41 2.73
N LYS A 99 -0.56 -5.65 3.01
CA LYS A 99 0.82 -6.16 3.07
C LYS A 99 1.29 -6.13 4.52
N LEU A 100 1.40 -7.30 5.12
CA LEU A 100 1.82 -7.42 6.52
C LEU A 100 3.32 -7.17 6.64
N GLU A 101 3.68 -6.24 7.51
CA GLU A 101 5.07 -5.95 7.86
C GLU A 101 5.17 -5.76 9.36
N VAL A 102 6.01 -6.58 10.01
CA VAL A 102 6.28 -6.50 11.44
C VAL A 102 7.78 -6.61 11.63
N ILE A 103 8.41 -5.57 12.18
CA ILE A 103 9.83 -5.54 12.44
C ILE A 103 10.04 -5.34 13.94
N GLY A 104 10.27 -6.47 14.66
CA GLY A 104 10.48 -6.46 16.10
C GLY A 104 11.92 -6.13 16.53
N ASP A 105 12.87 -6.24 15.60
CA ASP A 105 14.29 -5.98 15.86
C ASP A 105 14.88 -5.15 14.74
N THR A 106 15.13 -3.87 15.02
CA THR A 106 15.65 -2.93 14.03
C THR A 106 17.05 -3.27 13.54
N ALA A 107 17.83 -4.05 14.29
CA ALA A 107 19.16 -4.49 13.87
C ALA A 107 19.09 -5.49 12.69
N LYS A 108 17.92 -6.06 12.42
CA LYS A 108 17.72 -7.03 11.35
C LYS A 108 17.07 -6.46 10.11
N ILE A 109 16.82 -5.16 10.09
CA ILE A 109 16.23 -4.50 8.92
C ILE A 109 17.18 -4.59 7.73
N GLY A 110 16.64 -4.92 6.55
CA GLY A 110 17.40 -4.98 5.32
C GLY A 110 18.17 -6.27 5.10
N ARG A 111 18.02 -7.25 5.98
CA ARG A 111 18.64 -8.57 5.79
C ARG A 111 17.64 -9.53 5.17
N ALA A 112 18.10 -10.24 4.16
CA ALA A 112 17.35 -11.37 3.64
C ALA A 112 17.45 -12.52 4.64
N HIS A 113 16.32 -12.99 5.11
CA HIS A 113 16.26 -14.15 5.99
C HIS A 113 15.73 -15.34 5.21
N VAL A 114 16.53 -16.32 5.16
CA VAL A 114 16.17 -17.58 4.56
C VAL A 114 15.97 -18.60 5.66
#